data_0660d8c90202538bd11ce7b0fca1154b
#
_entry.id   0660d8c90202538bd11ce7b0fca1154b
#
_cell.length_a   1.000
_cell.length_b   1.000
_cell.length_c   1.000
_cell.angle_alpha   90.00
_cell.angle_beta   90.00
_cell.angle_gamma   90.00
#
_symmetry.space_group_name_H-M   'P 1'
#
loop_
_entity.id
_entity.type
_entity.pdbx_description
1 polymer ?
#
loop_
_entity_poly.entity_id
_entity_poly.type
_entity_poly.pdbx_seq_one_letter_code
_entity_poly.pdbx_strand_id
1 'polypeptide(L)'
;AAAHKHVPLMETSPCEAIKNNVMGTYKTAHAALKNGCQRFVLISTDKAVNPTNIMGASKRLCEMVIQTMDKISRTGREDLLPLLGSHYEDSEEALAEVAATCENPEANGERKYRTEFVAVRFGNVLGSNGSVIPLFKKQIAKGGPVTVTHPDIIRYFMTIPEAVSLVLQAGTYAKGGEIFVLDMGAPVKIDTLARNLIKMSGMTPDVDIKVEYTGLRPGEKLYEEKLMAEEGLTKTDNDLIHIGKPIPFDTDEFLHQLENLAVVAYGNDPDIRSYVEEIVPTYHAAKDDLKLHGETYKKLFNKATENNH
;
A
#
# COMPACT_ATOMS: atom_id res chain seq x y z
N ALA A 1 -0.54 1.59 -11.26
CA ALA A 1 -1.65 1.14 -10.39
C ALA A 1 -1.88 -0.38 -10.51
N ALA A 2 -0.85 -1.17 -10.33
CA ALA A 2 -0.92 -2.64 -10.32
C ALA A 2 -0.11 -3.17 -9.14
N ALA A 3 -0.75 -3.99 -8.27
CA ALA A 3 -0.09 -4.55 -7.11
C ALA A 3 -0.79 -5.83 -6.65
N HIS A 4 -0.05 -6.72 -6.02
CA HIS A 4 -0.61 -7.81 -5.24
C HIS A 4 -1.10 -7.24 -3.90
N LYS A 5 -2.44 -7.18 -3.72
CA LYS A 5 -3.06 -6.51 -2.57
C LYS A 5 -3.74 -7.46 -1.57
N HIS A 6 -3.89 -8.74 -1.93
CA HIS A 6 -4.65 -9.69 -1.11
C HIS A 6 -3.79 -10.19 0.05
N VAL A 7 -4.04 -9.67 1.26
CA VAL A 7 -3.19 -9.95 2.44
C VAL A 7 -2.98 -11.45 2.68
N PRO A 8 -4.01 -12.32 2.79
CA PRO A 8 -3.77 -13.74 3.03
C PRO A 8 -2.94 -14.46 1.95
N LEU A 9 -3.10 -14.09 0.67
CA LEU A 9 -2.29 -14.68 -0.39
C LEU A 9 -0.82 -14.23 -0.32
N MET A 10 -0.57 -12.99 0.06
CA MET A 10 0.79 -12.49 0.21
C MET A 10 1.47 -13.09 1.44
N GLU A 11 0.72 -13.38 2.50
CA GLU A 11 1.26 -14.11 3.64
C GLU A 11 1.72 -15.54 3.27
N THR A 12 1.08 -16.18 2.31
CA THR A 12 1.53 -17.51 1.81
C THR A 12 2.59 -17.42 0.71
N SER A 13 2.76 -16.27 0.08
CA SER A 13 3.68 -16.05 -1.03
C SER A 13 4.43 -14.71 -0.87
N PRO A 14 5.26 -14.57 0.18
CA PRO A 14 5.88 -13.29 0.52
C PRO A 14 6.87 -12.81 -0.55
N CYS A 15 7.61 -13.70 -1.19
CA CYS A 15 8.53 -13.34 -2.27
C CYS A 15 7.78 -12.70 -3.46
N GLU A 16 6.58 -13.20 -3.78
CA GLU A 16 5.78 -12.62 -4.87
C GLU A 16 5.28 -11.20 -4.53
N ALA A 17 4.99 -10.92 -3.25
CA ALA A 17 4.67 -9.56 -2.83
C ALA A 17 5.86 -8.60 -3.08
N ILE A 18 7.08 -9.03 -2.78
CA ILE A 18 8.30 -8.24 -2.99
C ILE A 18 8.59 -8.08 -4.48
N LYS A 19 8.61 -9.18 -5.25
CA LYS A 19 8.87 -9.13 -6.71
C LYS A 19 7.90 -8.19 -7.42
N ASN A 20 6.60 -8.41 -7.23
CA ASN A 20 5.60 -7.63 -7.94
C ASN A 20 5.47 -6.20 -7.42
N ASN A 21 5.36 -6.03 -6.10
CA ASN A 21 5.08 -4.71 -5.55
C ASN A 21 6.35 -3.85 -5.49
N VAL A 22 7.45 -4.34 -4.91
CA VAL A 22 8.65 -3.54 -4.66
C VAL A 22 9.48 -3.43 -5.93
N MET A 23 9.90 -4.56 -6.51
CA MET A 23 10.74 -4.56 -7.71
C MET A 23 9.98 -4.02 -8.92
N GLY A 24 8.67 -4.32 -9.03
CA GLY A 24 7.79 -3.73 -10.04
C GLY A 24 7.67 -2.20 -9.90
N THR A 25 7.55 -1.67 -8.69
CA THR A 25 7.54 -0.22 -8.45
C THR A 25 8.90 0.39 -8.82
N TYR A 26 10.00 -0.22 -8.40
CA TYR A 26 11.35 0.26 -8.72
C TYR A 26 11.56 0.34 -10.23
N LYS A 27 11.34 -0.76 -10.98
CA LYS A 27 11.51 -0.81 -12.43
C LYS A 27 10.65 0.23 -13.15
N THR A 28 9.38 0.39 -12.73
CA THR A 28 8.46 1.35 -13.35
C THR A 28 8.88 2.79 -13.03
N ALA A 29 9.30 3.07 -11.79
CA ALA A 29 9.79 4.39 -11.39
C ALA A 29 11.10 4.75 -12.09
N HIS A 30 12.04 3.79 -12.22
CA HIS A 30 13.27 3.97 -12.97
C HIS A 30 12.99 4.27 -14.45
N ALA A 31 12.07 3.52 -15.09
CA ALA A 31 11.66 3.80 -16.46
C ALA A 31 11.03 5.20 -16.61
N ALA A 32 10.18 5.61 -15.65
CA ALA A 32 9.58 6.95 -15.64
C ALA A 32 10.65 8.06 -15.54
N LEU A 33 11.66 7.85 -14.68
CA LEU A 33 12.80 8.78 -14.54
C LEU A 33 13.60 8.87 -15.84
N LYS A 34 13.96 7.73 -16.43
CA LYS A 34 14.74 7.66 -17.68
C LYS A 34 14.03 8.34 -18.86
N ASN A 35 12.71 8.21 -18.94
CA ASN A 35 11.91 8.77 -20.04
C ASN A 35 11.36 10.17 -19.75
N GLY A 36 11.83 10.87 -18.71
CA GLY A 36 11.47 12.24 -18.42
C GLY A 36 9.97 12.44 -18.08
N CYS A 37 9.34 11.45 -17.45
CA CYS A 37 7.99 11.59 -16.94
C CYS A 37 7.94 12.76 -15.94
N GLN A 38 7.01 13.69 -16.10
CA GLN A 38 6.92 14.85 -15.20
C GLN A 38 6.54 14.44 -13.78
N ARG A 39 5.63 13.48 -13.64
CA ARG A 39 5.07 13.09 -12.34
C ARG A 39 4.77 11.61 -12.28
N PHE A 40 5.21 10.98 -11.20
CA PHE A 40 4.94 9.59 -10.89
C PHE A 40 4.16 9.51 -9.57
N VAL A 41 2.98 8.91 -9.58
CA VAL A 41 2.12 8.77 -8.40
C VAL A 41 1.99 7.29 -8.03
N LEU A 42 2.56 6.91 -6.90
CA LEU A 42 2.39 5.57 -6.33
C LEU A 42 1.04 5.47 -5.62
N ILE A 43 0.23 4.48 -5.98
CA ILE A 43 -0.94 4.10 -5.20
C ILE A 43 -0.49 3.25 -4.01
N SER A 44 -0.56 3.83 -2.81
CA SER A 44 -0.25 3.17 -1.54
C SER A 44 -1.51 2.87 -0.72
N THR A 45 -1.35 2.54 0.55
CA THR A 45 -2.42 2.05 1.41
C THR A 45 -2.19 2.44 2.87
N ASP A 46 -3.25 2.51 3.67
CA ASP A 46 -3.23 2.59 5.13
C ASP A 46 -2.40 1.45 5.78
N LYS A 47 -2.34 0.28 5.13
CA LYS A 47 -1.61 -0.90 5.62
C LYS A 47 -0.08 -0.79 5.53
N ALA A 48 0.44 0.25 4.86
CA ALA A 48 1.86 0.60 4.87
C ALA A 48 2.28 1.27 6.19
N VAL A 49 1.32 1.67 7.03
CA VAL A 49 1.54 2.27 8.35
C VAL A 49 1.66 1.17 9.40
N ASN A 50 2.80 1.10 10.10
CA ASN A 50 3.11 0.04 11.08
C ASN A 50 2.63 -1.34 10.57
N PRO A 51 3.20 -1.84 9.47
CA PRO A 51 2.65 -3.03 8.80
C PRO A 51 2.75 -4.27 9.70
N THR A 52 1.67 -5.06 9.75
CA THR A 52 1.60 -6.34 10.47
C THR A 52 1.54 -7.53 9.51
N ASN A 53 1.67 -7.25 8.21
CA ASN A 53 1.65 -8.25 7.15
C ASN A 53 2.60 -7.85 6.01
N ILE A 54 3.05 -8.86 5.26
CA ILE A 54 4.04 -8.67 4.19
C ILE A 54 3.51 -7.78 3.05
N MET A 55 2.20 -7.79 2.78
CA MET A 55 1.61 -6.91 1.77
C MET A 55 1.76 -5.43 2.18
N GLY A 56 1.43 -5.10 3.43
CA GLY A 56 1.63 -3.76 3.99
C GLY A 56 3.10 -3.36 3.99
N ALA A 57 4.01 -4.25 4.43
CA ALA A 57 5.45 -4.03 4.42
C ALA A 57 5.98 -3.80 3.00
N SER A 58 5.52 -4.58 2.00
CA SER A 58 5.88 -4.36 0.60
C SER A 58 5.45 -2.98 0.08
N LYS A 59 4.29 -2.49 0.52
CA LYS A 59 3.83 -1.13 0.15
C LYS A 59 4.64 -0.05 0.85
N ARG A 60 5.09 -0.28 2.10
CA ARG A 60 6.02 0.63 2.76
C ARG A 60 7.36 0.70 2.03
N LEU A 61 7.92 -0.44 1.60
CA LEU A 61 9.10 -0.48 0.75
C LEU A 61 8.90 0.27 -0.58
N CYS A 62 7.72 0.15 -1.20
CA CYS A 62 7.40 0.93 -2.40
C CYS A 62 7.46 2.45 -2.13
N GLU A 63 6.97 2.91 -0.98
CA GLU A 63 7.07 4.33 -0.60
C GLU A 63 8.53 4.77 -0.41
N MET A 64 9.37 3.92 0.20
CA MET A 64 10.80 4.20 0.33
C MET A 64 11.49 4.27 -1.05
N VAL A 65 11.12 3.38 -1.99
CA VAL A 65 11.57 3.46 -3.39
C VAL A 65 11.21 4.82 -4.00
N ILE A 66 9.97 5.28 -3.84
CA ILE A 66 9.50 6.55 -4.41
C ILE A 66 10.24 7.75 -3.81
N GLN A 67 10.49 7.75 -2.50
CA GLN A 67 11.26 8.78 -1.83
C GLN A 67 12.72 8.81 -2.31
N THR A 68 13.32 7.63 -2.50
CA THR A 68 14.66 7.47 -3.07
C THR A 68 14.73 8.00 -4.50
N MET A 69 13.76 7.62 -5.35
CA MET A 69 13.68 8.09 -6.73
C MET A 69 13.52 9.61 -6.82
N ASP A 70 12.73 10.22 -5.93
CA ASP A 70 12.60 11.67 -5.88
C ASP A 70 13.90 12.35 -5.49
N LYS A 71 14.62 11.83 -4.48
CA LYS A 71 15.93 12.35 -4.08
C LYS A 71 16.93 12.26 -5.23
N ILE A 72 16.98 11.13 -5.91
CA ILE A 72 17.86 10.91 -7.08
C ILE A 72 17.48 11.85 -8.22
N SER A 73 16.20 11.99 -8.54
CA SER A 73 15.71 12.95 -9.53
C SER A 73 16.08 14.39 -9.22
N ARG A 74 16.13 14.77 -7.93
CA ARG A 74 16.55 16.11 -7.47
C ARG A 74 18.05 16.33 -7.62
N THR A 75 18.86 15.30 -7.31
CA THR A 75 20.31 15.41 -7.24
C THR A 75 21.02 15.05 -8.55
N GLY A 76 20.30 14.45 -9.51
CA GLY A 76 20.85 13.95 -10.76
C GLY A 76 21.75 12.70 -10.59
N ARG A 77 21.72 12.05 -9.42
CA ARG A 77 22.59 10.92 -9.06
C ARG A 77 22.00 9.59 -9.53
N GLU A 78 21.69 9.47 -10.81
CA GLU A 78 21.15 8.23 -11.40
C GLU A 78 22.18 7.11 -11.46
N ASP A 79 23.46 7.47 -11.36
CA ASP A 79 24.59 6.55 -11.20
C ASP A 79 24.47 5.63 -9.97
N LEU A 80 23.68 6.03 -8.97
CA LEU A 80 23.44 5.24 -7.77
C LEU A 80 22.36 4.15 -7.94
N LEU A 81 21.57 4.19 -9.01
CA LEU A 81 20.46 3.26 -9.19
C LEU A 81 20.96 1.89 -9.63
N PRO A 82 20.74 0.82 -8.81
CA PRO A 82 21.14 -0.53 -9.19
C PRO A 82 20.27 -1.08 -10.33
N LEU A 83 20.86 -1.94 -11.14
CA LEU A 83 20.12 -2.73 -12.14
C LEU A 83 19.51 -3.96 -11.44
N LEU A 84 18.27 -3.85 -11.02
CA LEU A 84 17.55 -4.96 -10.40
C LEU A 84 16.99 -5.88 -11.49
N GLY A 85 17.81 -6.80 -11.98
CA GLY A 85 17.43 -7.87 -12.90
C GLY A 85 16.63 -8.99 -12.21
N SER A 86 15.80 -9.69 -12.94
CA SER A 86 15.43 -11.06 -12.59
C SER A 86 16.66 -11.94 -12.88
N HIS A 87 17.03 -12.85 -12.00
CA HIS A 87 18.13 -13.82 -12.20
C HIS A 87 17.89 -14.82 -13.36
N TYR A 88 17.04 -14.52 -14.28
CA TYR A 88 17.00 -15.17 -15.57
C TYR A 88 17.96 -14.42 -16.47
N GLU A 89 19.17 -15.00 -16.63
CA GLU A 89 20.10 -14.80 -17.73
C GLU A 89 19.78 -13.53 -18.57
N ASP A 90 19.82 -12.36 -17.93
CA ASP A 90 19.98 -11.13 -18.68
C ASP A 90 21.42 -11.21 -19.19
N SER A 91 21.59 -11.93 -20.31
CA SER A 91 22.80 -11.84 -21.08
C SER A 91 23.08 -10.36 -21.28
N GLU A 92 24.37 -9.96 -21.27
CA GLU A 92 24.76 -8.57 -21.61
C GLU A 92 24.06 -8.09 -22.89
N GLU A 93 23.68 -9.02 -23.78
CA GLU A 93 22.89 -8.78 -24.99
C GLU A 93 21.44 -8.34 -24.73
N ALA A 94 20.70 -8.95 -23.79
CA ALA A 94 19.35 -8.53 -23.47
C ALA A 94 19.33 -7.17 -22.74
N LEU A 95 20.33 -6.89 -21.90
CA LEU A 95 20.50 -5.57 -21.29
C LEU A 95 20.90 -4.51 -22.34
N ALA A 96 21.72 -4.87 -23.32
CA ALA A 96 22.09 -3.99 -24.42
C ALA A 96 20.89 -3.73 -25.36
N GLU A 97 20.03 -4.72 -25.62
CA GLU A 97 18.82 -4.56 -26.43
C GLU A 97 17.77 -3.68 -25.73
N VAL A 98 17.58 -3.84 -24.43
CA VAL A 98 16.73 -2.95 -23.61
C VAL A 98 17.32 -1.54 -23.54
N ALA A 99 18.63 -1.40 -23.39
CA ALA A 99 19.31 -0.11 -23.41
C ALA A 99 19.18 0.56 -24.80
N ALA A 100 19.37 -0.19 -25.88
CA ALA A 100 19.25 0.31 -27.25
C ALA A 100 17.80 0.72 -27.62
N THR A 101 16.79 0.01 -27.11
CA THR A 101 15.38 0.38 -27.30
C THR A 101 14.94 1.56 -26.42
N CYS A 102 15.69 1.85 -25.35
CA CYS A 102 15.49 3.01 -24.47
C CYS A 102 16.31 4.24 -24.89
N GLU A 103 17.14 4.16 -25.92
CA GLU A 103 17.79 5.34 -26.51
C GLU A 103 16.75 6.17 -27.26
N ASN A 104 16.01 6.99 -26.52
CA ASN A 104 15.29 8.10 -27.12
C ASN A 104 16.33 9.13 -27.60
N PRO A 105 16.46 9.38 -28.92
CA PRO A 105 17.44 10.32 -29.47
C PRO A 105 17.30 11.75 -28.91
N GLU A 106 16.13 12.08 -28.34
CA GLU A 106 15.88 13.36 -27.68
C GLU A 106 16.36 13.39 -26.22
N ALA A 107 16.76 12.26 -25.62
CA ALA A 107 17.25 12.21 -24.23
C ALA A 107 18.69 12.75 -24.05
N ASN A 108 19.42 13.04 -25.13
CA ASN A 108 20.71 13.72 -25.09
C ASN A 108 20.61 15.27 -25.00
N GLY A 109 19.39 15.81 -25.00
CA GLY A 109 19.12 17.19 -24.62
C GLY A 109 18.92 17.29 -23.11
N GLU A 110 19.32 18.42 -22.50
CA GLU A 110 19.03 18.74 -21.09
C GLU A 110 17.60 18.36 -20.76
N ARG A 111 17.38 17.50 -19.75
CA ARG A 111 16.03 17.08 -19.33
C ARG A 111 15.21 18.32 -19.05
N LYS A 112 14.17 18.54 -19.85
CA LYS A 112 13.31 19.71 -19.77
C LYS A 112 12.54 19.75 -18.44
N TYR A 113 12.37 18.58 -17.78
CA TYR A 113 11.64 18.44 -16.55
C TYR A 113 12.27 17.43 -15.61
N ARG A 114 12.24 17.73 -14.32
CA ARG A 114 12.53 16.81 -13.25
C ARG A 114 11.30 15.95 -12.99
N THR A 115 11.47 14.61 -12.83
CA THR A 115 10.37 13.73 -12.41
C THR A 115 10.08 13.93 -10.93
N GLU A 116 8.85 14.30 -10.59
CA GLU A 116 8.34 14.38 -9.23
C GLU A 116 7.73 13.04 -8.84
N PHE A 117 8.27 12.41 -7.79
CA PHE A 117 7.78 11.14 -7.29
C PHE A 117 7.02 11.34 -5.99
N VAL A 118 5.77 10.86 -5.92
CA VAL A 118 4.91 10.97 -4.76
C VAL A 118 4.13 9.69 -4.53
N ALA A 119 3.66 9.49 -3.30
CA ALA A 119 2.76 8.40 -2.94
C ALA A 119 1.43 8.93 -2.42
N VAL A 120 0.35 8.16 -2.59
CA VAL A 120 -0.98 8.49 -2.04
C VAL A 120 -1.48 7.29 -1.25
N ARG A 121 -1.71 7.49 0.05
CA ARG A 121 -2.28 6.51 0.98
C ARG A 121 -3.78 6.69 1.12
N PHE A 122 -4.51 5.61 1.01
CA PHE A 122 -5.94 5.54 1.37
C PHE A 122 -6.31 4.12 1.82
N GLY A 123 -7.47 3.99 2.46
CA GLY A 123 -7.96 2.72 2.98
C GLY A 123 -8.66 1.86 1.94
N ASN A 124 -9.73 1.17 2.35
CA ASN A 124 -10.40 0.26 1.44
C ASN A 124 -11.29 1.01 0.44
N VAL A 125 -11.41 0.44 -0.76
CA VAL A 125 -12.27 0.96 -1.82
C VAL A 125 -13.47 0.03 -2.01
N LEU A 126 -14.67 0.59 -1.95
CA LEU A 126 -15.93 -0.15 -2.07
C LEU A 126 -16.01 -0.87 -3.42
N GLY A 127 -16.38 -2.15 -3.37
CA GLY A 127 -16.60 -2.94 -4.58
C GLY A 127 -15.34 -3.35 -5.33
N SER A 128 -14.13 -3.06 -4.79
CA SER A 128 -12.88 -3.49 -5.42
C SER A 128 -12.75 -5.01 -5.44
N ASN A 129 -12.04 -5.53 -6.46
CA ASN A 129 -11.86 -6.98 -6.65
C ASN A 129 -11.26 -7.64 -5.40
N GLY A 130 -11.83 -8.78 -4.96
CA GLY A 130 -11.42 -9.50 -3.77
C GLY A 130 -11.76 -8.80 -2.44
N SER A 131 -12.54 -7.71 -2.45
CA SER A 131 -12.96 -7.01 -1.23
C SER A 131 -14.16 -7.68 -0.54
N VAL A 132 -14.47 -7.20 0.67
CA VAL A 132 -15.48 -7.79 1.55
C VAL A 132 -16.90 -7.74 0.97
N ILE A 133 -17.27 -6.68 0.24
CA ILE A 133 -18.63 -6.55 -0.32
C ILE A 133 -18.94 -7.61 -1.38
N PRO A 134 -18.12 -7.84 -2.40
CA PRO A 134 -18.30 -8.96 -3.32
C PRO A 134 -18.35 -10.32 -2.62
N LEU A 135 -17.54 -10.53 -1.58
CA LEU A 135 -17.56 -11.76 -0.78
C LEU A 135 -18.92 -11.95 -0.11
N PHE A 136 -19.40 -10.94 0.63
CA PHE A 136 -20.67 -10.99 1.33
C PHE A 136 -21.85 -11.21 0.37
N LYS A 137 -21.89 -10.49 -0.76
CA LYS A 137 -22.91 -10.71 -1.79
C LYS A 137 -22.94 -12.15 -2.30
N LYS A 138 -21.75 -12.74 -2.51
CA LYS A 138 -21.62 -14.14 -2.95
C LYS A 138 -22.09 -15.12 -1.85
N GLN A 139 -21.80 -14.84 -0.59
CA GLN A 139 -22.24 -15.66 0.52
C GLN A 139 -23.77 -15.57 0.71
N ILE A 140 -24.36 -14.38 0.65
CA ILE A 140 -25.80 -14.15 0.72
C ILE A 140 -26.53 -14.90 -0.40
N ALA A 141 -26.03 -14.78 -1.64
CA ALA A 141 -26.62 -15.46 -2.81
C ALA A 141 -26.60 -17.00 -2.70
N LYS A 142 -25.71 -17.55 -1.83
CA LYS A 142 -25.64 -19.00 -1.56
C LYS A 142 -26.48 -19.45 -0.36
N GLY A 143 -27.20 -18.54 0.29
CA GLY A 143 -27.96 -18.83 1.52
C GLY A 143 -27.17 -18.70 2.81
N GLY A 144 -25.99 -18.09 2.77
CA GLY A 144 -25.13 -17.87 3.92
C GLY A 144 -24.20 -19.06 4.27
N PRO A 145 -23.55 -19.06 5.45
CA PRO A 145 -23.47 -17.90 6.34
C PRO A 145 -22.62 -16.77 5.78
N VAL A 146 -22.83 -15.53 6.27
CA VAL A 146 -21.93 -14.41 6.04
C VAL A 146 -20.85 -14.44 7.11
N THR A 147 -19.57 -14.47 6.69
CA THR A 147 -18.43 -14.62 7.60
C THR A 147 -17.75 -13.28 7.86
N VAL A 148 -17.66 -12.88 9.12
CA VAL A 148 -16.97 -11.70 9.61
C VAL A 148 -15.80 -12.15 10.48
N THR A 149 -14.62 -11.55 10.34
CA THR A 149 -13.44 -12.01 11.08
C THR A 149 -13.47 -11.65 12.56
N HIS A 150 -14.08 -10.52 12.93
CA HIS A 150 -14.24 -10.12 14.33
C HIS A 150 -15.43 -9.17 14.49
N PRO A 151 -16.22 -9.23 15.57
CA PRO A 151 -17.40 -8.36 15.76
C PRO A 151 -17.05 -6.87 15.83
N ASP A 152 -15.86 -6.54 16.33
CA ASP A 152 -15.42 -5.14 16.49
C ASP A 152 -14.48 -4.66 15.37
N ILE A 153 -14.28 -5.45 14.31
CA ILE A 153 -13.41 -5.04 13.22
C ILE A 153 -13.99 -3.84 12.50
N ILE A 154 -13.16 -2.82 12.32
CA ILE A 154 -13.52 -1.61 11.58
C ILE A 154 -12.61 -1.41 10.37
N ARG A 155 -13.16 -0.78 9.34
CA ARG A 155 -12.42 -0.37 8.15
C ARG A 155 -12.93 0.98 7.68
N TYR A 156 -12.03 1.72 7.03
CA TYR A 156 -12.38 2.94 6.32
C TYR A 156 -12.72 2.60 4.88
N PHE A 157 -13.71 3.27 4.31
CA PHE A 157 -14.15 3.02 2.95
C PHE A 157 -14.29 4.32 2.16
N MET A 158 -13.98 4.21 0.88
CA MET A 158 -14.16 5.26 -0.12
C MET A 158 -14.71 4.62 -1.39
N THR A 159 -15.49 5.33 -2.17
CA THR A 159 -15.91 4.87 -3.50
C THR A 159 -14.75 4.96 -4.49
N ILE A 160 -14.81 4.20 -5.59
CA ILE A 160 -13.80 4.28 -6.66
C ILE A 160 -13.70 5.69 -7.25
N PRO A 161 -14.83 6.37 -7.61
CA PRO A 161 -14.76 7.74 -8.14
C PRO A 161 -14.13 8.75 -7.17
N GLU A 162 -14.46 8.68 -5.87
CA GLU A 162 -13.84 9.53 -4.84
C GLU A 162 -12.34 9.29 -4.78
N ALA A 163 -11.89 8.03 -4.67
CA ALA A 163 -10.48 7.69 -4.61
C ALA A 163 -9.73 8.20 -5.85
N VAL A 164 -10.27 7.99 -7.05
CA VAL A 164 -9.66 8.45 -8.30
C VAL A 164 -9.55 9.97 -8.35
N SER A 165 -10.63 10.68 -8.00
CA SER A 165 -10.65 12.14 -7.98
C SER A 165 -9.59 12.71 -7.03
N LEU A 166 -9.51 12.19 -5.80
CA LEU A 166 -8.56 12.67 -4.79
C LEU A 166 -7.11 12.30 -5.14
N VAL A 167 -6.87 11.12 -5.76
CA VAL A 167 -5.54 10.73 -6.24
C VAL A 167 -5.06 11.68 -7.34
N LEU A 168 -5.91 11.99 -8.32
CA LEU A 168 -5.58 12.95 -9.38
C LEU A 168 -5.31 14.34 -8.80
N GLN A 169 -6.12 14.79 -7.84
CA GLN A 169 -5.94 16.06 -7.19
C GLN A 169 -4.66 16.10 -6.33
N ALA A 170 -4.36 15.06 -5.54
CA ALA A 170 -3.10 14.93 -4.82
C ALA A 170 -1.92 15.00 -5.78
N GLY A 171 -2.04 14.35 -6.94
CA GLY A 171 -1.07 14.48 -8.02
C GLY A 171 -0.85 15.92 -8.49
N THR A 172 -1.86 16.80 -8.48
CA THR A 172 -1.66 18.22 -8.85
C THR A 172 -0.90 19.00 -7.79
N TYR A 173 -0.97 18.63 -6.53
CA TYR A 173 -0.25 19.25 -5.42
C TYR A 173 1.20 18.79 -5.29
N ALA A 174 1.59 17.74 -6.00
CA ALA A 174 2.91 17.12 -5.91
C ALA A 174 4.02 18.12 -6.21
N LYS A 175 5.04 18.10 -5.36
CA LYS A 175 6.33 18.81 -5.51
C LYS A 175 7.51 17.86 -5.47
N GLY A 176 7.23 16.60 -5.17
CA GLY A 176 8.15 15.47 -5.08
C GLY A 176 8.56 15.11 -3.65
N GLY A 177 8.52 13.81 -3.37
CA GLY A 177 8.85 13.22 -2.07
C GLY A 177 7.69 13.16 -1.08
N GLU A 178 6.51 13.73 -1.40
CA GLU A 178 5.38 13.71 -0.48
C GLU A 178 4.71 12.33 -0.42
N ILE A 179 4.19 12.01 0.76
CA ILE A 179 3.21 10.96 0.98
C ILE A 179 1.88 11.62 1.31
N PHE A 180 1.00 11.69 0.34
CA PHE A 180 -0.36 12.19 0.56
C PHE A 180 -1.20 11.15 1.29
N VAL A 181 -2.03 11.61 2.22
CA VAL A 181 -2.95 10.79 3.01
C VAL A 181 -4.36 11.30 2.77
N LEU A 182 -5.22 10.46 2.20
CA LEU A 182 -6.61 10.83 1.96
C LEU A 182 -7.44 10.64 3.22
N ASP A 183 -8.28 11.63 3.53
CA ASP A 183 -9.27 11.45 4.59
C ASP A 183 -10.34 10.47 4.14
N MET A 184 -10.51 9.43 4.93
CA MET A 184 -11.44 8.34 4.66
C MET A 184 -12.79 8.51 5.35
N GLY A 185 -13.01 9.64 6.02
CA GLY A 185 -14.20 9.89 6.80
C GLY A 185 -14.34 8.94 8.01
N ALA A 186 -15.59 8.61 8.36
CA ALA A 186 -15.88 7.78 9.52
C ALA A 186 -15.57 6.28 9.29
N PRO A 187 -15.06 5.59 10.30
CA PRO A 187 -14.85 4.15 10.23
C PRO A 187 -16.18 3.38 10.23
N VAL A 188 -16.21 2.25 9.53
CA VAL A 188 -17.37 1.38 9.40
C VAL A 188 -17.09 0.04 10.06
N LYS A 189 -17.98 -0.42 10.96
CA LYS A 189 -17.95 -1.79 11.49
C LYS A 189 -18.33 -2.77 10.37
N ILE A 190 -17.49 -3.78 10.17
CA ILE A 190 -17.73 -4.80 9.14
C ILE A 190 -18.97 -5.65 9.46
N ASP A 191 -19.24 -5.91 10.75
CA ASP A 191 -20.47 -6.57 11.18
C ASP A 191 -21.73 -5.77 10.76
N THR A 192 -21.74 -4.46 10.99
CA THR A 192 -22.85 -3.59 10.58
C THR A 192 -23.00 -3.59 9.04
N LEU A 193 -21.89 -3.56 8.30
CA LEU A 193 -21.92 -3.65 6.85
C LEU A 193 -22.52 -4.97 6.37
N ALA A 194 -22.13 -6.10 6.99
CA ALA A 194 -22.66 -7.43 6.68
C ALA A 194 -24.19 -7.48 6.91
N ARG A 195 -24.64 -7.05 8.07
CA ARG A 195 -26.08 -7.02 8.42
C ARG A 195 -26.89 -6.12 7.49
N ASN A 196 -26.36 -4.97 7.13
CA ASN A 196 -27.02 -4.07 6.18
C ASN A 196 -27.13 -4.69 4.77
N LEU A 197 -26.09 -5.38 4.29
CA LEU A 197 -26.15 -6.07 3.01
C LEU A 197 -27.17 -7.21 2.99
N ILE A 198 -27.31 -7.97 4.08
CA ILE A 198 -28.35 -8.99 4.23
C ILE A 198 -29.74 -8.34 4.13
N LYS A 199 -29.99 -7.26 4.89
CA LYS A 199 -31.27 -6.52 4.85
C LYS A 199 -31.56 -5.96 3.45
N MET A 200 -30.59 -5.38 2.78
CA MET A 200 -30.72 -4.86 1.42
C MET A 200 -31.01 -5.96 0.38
N SER A 201 -30.70 -7.21 0.70
CA SER A 201 -31.06 -8.38 -0.11
C SER A 201 -32.46 -8.94 0.19
N GLY A 202 -33.25 -8.24 1.02
CA GLY A 202 -34.60 -8.65 1.42
C GLY A 202 -34.65 -9.75 2.48
N MET A 203 -33.51 -10.02 3.16
CA MET A 203 -33.38 -11.10 4.16
C MET A 203 -33.14 -10.52 5.56
N THR A 204 -33.45 -11.30 6.59
CA THR A 204 -33.25 -10.92 8.00
C THR A 204 -31.96 -11.53 8.54
N PRO A 205 -31.03 -10.70 9.07
CA PRO A 205 -29.81 -11.21 9.72
C PRO A 205 -30.13 -12.15 10.88
N ASP A 206 -29.39 -13.21 11.01
CA ASP A 206 -29.49 -14.27 12.03
C ASP A 206 -30.79 -15.09 12.01
N VAL A 207 -31.74 -14.76 11.13
CA VAL A 207 -32.97 -15.53 10.88
C VAL A 207 -32.84 -16.26 9.54
N ASP A 208 -32.77 -15.52 8.44
CA ASP A 208 -32.63 -16.08 7.09
C ASP A 208 -31.15 -16.37 6.74
N ILE A 209 -30.26 -15.47 7.14
CA ILE A 209 -28.81 -15.57 6.90
C ILE A 209 -28.06 -15.36 8.23
N LYS A 210 -27.32 -16.36 8.66
CA LYS A 210 -26.45 -16.25 9.85
C LYS A 210 -25.23 -15.41 9.58
N VAL A 211 -24.80 -14.62 10.57
CA VAL A 211 -23.51 -13.97 10.63
C VAL A 211 -22.59 -14.77 11.55
N GLU A 212 -21.49 -15.27 11.02
CA GLU A 212 -20.52 -16.08 11.77
C GLU A 212 -19.20 -15.36 11.92
N TYR A 213 -18.57 -15.50 13.10
CA TYR A 213 -17.26 -14.92 13.39
C TYR A 213 -16.18 -15.99 13.30
N THR A 214 -15.20 -15.75 12.38
CA THR A 214 -14.17 -16.75 12.05
C THR A 214 -12.84 -16.55 12.76
N GLY A 215 -12.68 -15.46 13.51
CA GLY A 215 -11.40 -15.01 14.05
C GLY A 215 -10.60 -14.18 13.02
N LEU A 216 -9.68 -13.34 13.53
CA LEU A 216 -8.80 -12.53 12.69
C LEU A 216 -7.87 -13.45 11.88
N ARG A 217 -7.60 -13.08 10.64
CA ARG A 217 -6.66 -13.78 9.77
C ARG A 217 -5.22 -13.41 10.12
N PRO A 218 -4.22 -14.24 9.80
CA PRO A 218 -2.82 -13.85 9.94
C PRO A 218 -2.54 -12.51 9.24
N GLY A 219 -1.91 -11.59 9.94
CA GLY A 219 -1.60 -10.24 9.43
C GLY A 219 -2.78 -9.28 9.35
N GLU A 220 -3.99 -9.65 9.79
CA GLU A 220 -5.16 -8.78 9.79
C GLU A 220 -5.24 -7.97 11.08
N LYS A 221 -5.20 -6.63 10.97
CA LYS A 221 -5.42 -5.70 12.09
C LYS A 221 -6.90 -5.62 12.45
N LEU A 222 -7.19 -5.47 13.75
CA LEU A 222 -8.55 -5.14 14.21
C LEU A 222 -8.95 -3.73 13.74
N TYR A 223 -8.00 -2.80 13.74
CA TYR A 223 -8.15 -1.41 13.31
C TYR A 223 -7.00 -1.04 12.36
N GLU A 224 -7.27 -0.23 11.36
CA GLU A 224 -6.25 0.27 10.42
C GLU A 224 -5.87 1.71 10.76
N GLU A 225 -4.59 2.01 10.68
CA GLU A 225 -4.03 3.34 10.91
C GLU A 225 -3.89 4.09 9.57
N LYS A 226 -4.22 5.38 9.56
CA LYS A 226 -4.04 6.21 8.35
C LYS A 226 -2.60 6.68 8.19
N LEU A 227 -1.94 6.95 9.32
CA LEU A 227 -0.62 7.58 9.36
C LEU A 227 0.15 7.11 10.58
N MET A 228 1.48 7.02 10.48
CA MET A 228 2.37 6.79 11.62
C MET A 228 2.43 8.06 12.49
N ALA A 229 2.55 7.88 13.80
CA ALA A 229 2.58 8.99 14.76
C ALA A 229 3.74 9.97 14.49
N GLU A 230 4.87 9.46 14.01
CA GLU A 230 6.08 10.23 13.72
C GLU A 230 5.99 11.04 12.41
N GLU A 231 5.05 10.69 11.52
CA GLU A 231 4.94 11.35 10.22
C GLU A 231 4.27 12.73 10.31
N GLY A 232 3.43 12.99 11.32
CA GLY A 232 2.67 14.23 11.40
C GLY A 232 1.81 14.48 10.15
N LEU A 233 0.88 15.40 10.21
CA LEU A 233 0.02 15.77 9.08
C LEU A 233 0.12 17.25 8.80
N THR A 234 0.32 17.64 7.54
CA THR A 234 0.20 19.01 7.05
C THR A 234 -1.04 19.11 6.17
N LYS A 235 -1.83 20.16 6.35
CA LYS A 235 -3.02 20.41 5.51
C LYS A 235 -2.63 20.85 4.10
N THR A 236 -3.47 20.51 3.13
CA THR A 236 -3.46 21.09 1.79
C THR A 236 -4.65 22.03 1.64
N ASP A 237 -4.83 22.61 0.46
CA ASP A 237 -6.01 23.43 0.13
C ASP A 237 -7.30 22.60 0.04
N ASN A 238 -7.20 21.27 0.05
CA ASN A 238 -8.33 20.35 0.13
C ASN A 238 -8.34 19.63 1.49
N ASP A 239 -9.40 19.82 2.27
CA ASP A 239 -9.55 19.21 3.60
C ASP A 239 -9.53 17.67 3.60
N LEU A 240 -9.76 17.04 2.44
CA LEU A 240 -9.70 15.58 2.29
C LEU A 240 -8.31 15.06 1.91
N ILE A 241 -7.33 15.96 1.69
CA ILE A 241 -5.96 15.58 1.29
C ILE A 241 -4.98 16.19 2.28
N HIS A 242 -4.25 15.35 2.97
CA HIS A 242 -3.17 15.76 3.87
C HIS A 242 -1.83 15.29 3.34
N ILE A 243 -0.75 15.93 3.78
CA ILE A 243 0.63 15.51 3.49
C ILE A 243 1.20 14.95 4.77
N GLY A 244 1.63 13.68 4.75
CA GLY A 244 2.42 13.06 5.78
C GLY A 244 3.87 13.51 5.70
N LYS A 245 4.52 13.73 6.83
CA LYS A 245 5.96 13.98 6.87
C LYS A 245 6.68 12.63 6.82
N PRO A 246 7.42 12.33 5.75
CA PRO A 246 8.10 11.03 5.63
C PRO A 246 9.13 10.81 6.75
N ILE A 247 9.27 9.58 7.21
CA ILE A 247 10.32 9.17 8.13
C ILE A 247 11.64 9.17 7.36
N PRO A 248 12.67 9.88 7.84
CA PRO A 248 13.98 9.88 7.20
C PRO A 248 14.63 8.50 7.25
N PHE A 249 15.33 8.12 6.18
CA PHE A 249 16.18 6.93 6.12
C PHE A 249 17.40 7.21 5.25
N ASP A 250 18.43 6.41 5.40
CA ASP A 250 19.61 6.50 4.55
C ASP A 250 19.31 5.91 3.17
N THR A 251 19.46 6.73 2.13
CA THR A 251 19.12 6.35 0.76
C THR A 251 20.13 5.38 0.17
N ASP A 252 21.40 5.55 0.46
CA ASP A 252 22.48 4.73 -0.11
C ASP A 252 22.45 3.34 0.52
N GLU A 253 22.25 3.29 1.84
CA GLU A 253 22.03 2.04 2.57
C GLU A 253 20.75 1.31 2.06
N PHE A 254 19.67 2.04 1.88
CA PHE A 254 18.43 1.45 1.34
C PHE A 254 18.61 0.86 -0.06
N LEU A 255 19.37 1.48 -0.94
CA LEU A 255 19.65 0.93 -2.27
C LEU A 255 20.40 -0.39 -2.19
N HIS A 256 21.42 -0.50 -1.34
CA HIS A 256 22.13 -1.77 -1.09
C HIS A 256 21.21 -2.85 -0.50
N GLN A 257 20.37 -2.47 0.47
CA GLN A 257 19.39 -3.39 1.04
C GLN A 257 18.36 -3.87 -0.02
N LEU A 258 17.98 -2.98 -0.94
CA LEU A 258 17.06 -3.30 -2.03
C LEU A 258 17.67 -4.29 -3.04
N GLU A 259 18.96 -4.17 -3.37
CA GLU A 259 19.69 -5.14 -4.19
C GLU A 259 19.68 -6.52 -3.54
N ASN A 260 20.08 -6.60 -2.27
CA ASN A 260 20.06 -7.85 -1.52
C ASN A 260 18.65 -8.45 -1.45
N LEU A 261 17.64 -7.62 -1.20
CA LEU A 261 16.24 -8.04 -1.15
C LEU A 261 15.76 -8.60 -2.50
N ALA A 262 16.25 -8.05 -3.61
CA ALA A 262 15.94 -8.55 -4.95
C ALA A 262 16.50 -9.98 -5.13
N VAL A 263 17.76 -10.20 -4.78
CA VAL A 263 18.40 -11.54 -4.84
C VAL A 263 17.63 -12.56 -4.02
N VAL A 264 17.31 -12.22 -2.78
CA VAL A 264 16.54 -13.06 -1.84
C VAL A 264 15.14 -13.37 -2.39
N ALA A 265 14.45 -12.34 -2.91
CA ALA A 265 13.10 -12.51 -3.44
C ALA A 265 13.06 -13.40 -4.68
N TYR A 266 13.96 -13.16 -5.66
CA TYR A 266 14.04 -13.97 -6.87
C TYR A 266 14.53 -15.40 -6.59
N GLY A 267 15.38 -15.59 -5.58
CA GLY A 267 15.79 -16.89 -5.07
C GLY A 267 14.67 -17.67 -4.33
N ASN A 268 13.51 -17.03 -4.08
CA ASN A 268 12.42 -17.59 -3.29
C ASN A 268 12.84 -18.05 -1.89
N ASP A 269 13.70 -17.26 -1.23
CA ASP A 269 14.20 -17.57 0.10
C ASP A 269 13.05 -17.56 1.13
N PRO A 270 12.89 -18.62 1.94
CA PRO A 270 11.83 -18.70 2.94
C PRO A 270 11.96 -17.64 4.05
N ASP A 271 13.16 -17.10 4.29
CA ASP A 271 13.43 -16.14 5.33
C ASP A 271 13.24 -14.66 4.88
N ILE A 272 12.65 -14.45 3.70
CA ILE A 272 12.42 -13.11 3.12
C ILE A 272 11.78 -12.11 4.11
N ARG A 273 10.97 -12.58 5.06
CA ARG A 273 10.36 -11.72 6.07
C ARG A 273 11.38 -11.08 7.00
N SER A 274 12.41 -11.81 7.39
CA SER A 274 13.49 -11.29 8.25
C SER A 274 14.25 -10.16 7.54
N TYR A 275 14.53 -10.31 6.25
CA TYR A 275 15.12 -9.24 5.44
C TYR A 275 14.22 -8.01 5.34
N VAL A 276 12.91 -8.23 5.21
CA VAL A 276 11.94 -7.11 5.18
C VAL A 276 11.82 -6.42 6.54
N GLU A 277 11.89 -7.15 7.66
CA GLU A 277 11.89 -6.60 9.02
C GLU A 277 13.13 -5.73 9.28
N GLU A 278 14.29 -6.13 8.76
CA GLU A 278 15.53 -5.34 8.86
C GLU A 278 15.41 -4.00 8.12
N ILE A 279 14.85 -4.00 6.91
CA ILE A 279 14.70 -2.77 6.09
C ILE A 279 13.55 -1.90 6.57
N VAL A 280 12.49 -2.51 7.10
CA VAL A 280 11.27 -1.83 7.60
C VAL A 280 11.11 -2.13 9.09
N PRO A 281 11.79 -1.40 9.99
CA PRO A 281 11.76 -1.69 11.44
C PRO A 281 10.37 -1.58 12.08
N THR A 282 9.43 -0.94 11.40
CA THR A 282 8.02 -0.83 11.83
C THR A 282 7.17 -2.03 11.41
N TYR A 283 7.73 -2.95 10.63
CA TYR A 283 7.06 -4.20 10.29
C TYR A 283 7.20 -5.20 11.42
N HIS A 284 6.10 -5.69 11.93
CA HIS A 284 6.04 -6.75 12.93
C HIS A 284 5.02 -7.80 12.49
N ALA A 285 5.46 -9.03 12.31
CA ALA A 285 4.55 -10.12 11.96
C ALA A 285 3.52 -10.34 13.09
N ALA A 286 2.25 -10.49 12.72
CA ALA A 286 1.06 -10.39 13.59
C ALA A 286 0.96 -11.37 14.79
N LYS A 287 2.01 -12.05 15.19
CA LYS A 287 1.96 -13.00 16.32
C LYS A 287 1.62 -12.35 17.67
N ASP A 288 1.79 -11.02 17.83
CA ASP A 288 1.67 -10.31 19.11
C ASP A 288 0.67 -9.14 19.17
N ASP A 289 -0.01 -8.82 18.07
CA ASP A 289 -0.79 -7.57 17.92
C ASP A 289 -2.07 -7.48 18.80
N LEU A 290 -2.59 -8.59 19.29
CA LEU A 290 -3.81 -8.61 20.12
C LEU A 290 -3.63 -7.99 21.51
N LYS A 291 -2.39 -7.86 22.00
CA LYS A 291 -2.10 -7.35 23.36
C LYS A 291 -1.72 -5.87 23.42
N LEU A 292 -1.07 -5.34 22.37
CA LEU A 292 -0.47 -4.00 22.43
C LEU A 292 -1.43 -2.83 22.17
N HIS A 293 -2.49 -3.00 21.40
CA HIS A 293 -3.28 -1.87 20.88
C HIS A 293 -4.75 -1.83 21.27
N GLY A 294 -5.27 -2.84 21.97
CA GLY A 294 -6.72 -2.95 22.25
C GLY A 294 -7.33 -1.80 23.07
N GLU A 295 -6.61 -1.24 24.05
CA GLU A 295 -7.15 -0.18 24.92
C GLU A 295 -7.04 1.22 24.30
N THR A 296 -5.95 1.51 23.60
CA THR A 296 -5.72 2.82 22.98
C THR A 296 -6.72 3.08 21.86
N TYR A 297 -7.06 2.06 21.09
CA TYR A 297 -7.99 2.17 19.97
C TYR A 297 -9.45 2.24 20.38
N LYS A 298 -9.85 1.58 21.48
CA LYS A 298 -11.20 1.76 22.07
C LYS A 298 -11.47 3.23 22.42
N LYS A 299 -10.45 3.92 22.96
CA LYS A 299 -10.54 5.35 23.29
C LYS A 299 -10.70 6.24 22.06
N LEU A 300 -9.97 5.93 20.97
CA LEU A 300 -10.05 6.67 19.71
C LEU A 300 -11.41 6.46 19.00
N PHE A 301 -11.94 5.26 19.04
CA PHE A 301 -13.25 4.94 18.46
C PHE A 301 -14.39 5.67 19.18
N ASN A 302 -14.40 5.66 20.50
CA ASN A 302 -15.40 6.35 21.28
C ASN A 302 -15.37 7.87 21.05
N LYS A 303 -14.15 8.45 20.94
CA LYS A 303 -13.97 9.87 20.65
C LYS A 303 -14.41 10.26 19.23
N ALA A 304 -14.29 9.37 18.24
CA ALA A 304 -14.72 9.60 16.86
C ALA A 304 -16.23 9.46 16.68
N THR A 305 -16.90 8.64 17.52
CA THR A 305 -18.36 8.49 17.52
C THR A 305 -19.07 9.57 18.32
N GLU A 306 -18.44 10.13 19.36
CA GLU A 306 -18.99 11.23 20.18
C GLU A 306 -18.98 12.59 19.46
N ASN A 307 -18.10 12.80 18.49
CA ASN A 307 -18.03 14.06 17.71
C ASN A 307 -18.96 14.09 16.49
N ASN A 308 -19.80 13.07 16.28
CA ASN A 308 -20.74 12.96 15.15
C ASN A 308 -22.21 12.96 15.60
N HIS A 309 -22.49 13.49 16.80
CA HIS A 309 -23.86 13.77 17.30
C HIS A 309 -24.05 15.25 17.51
#